data_9f8ddd1d23a66add1fe519efa9a70d01
#
_entry.id   9f8ddd1d23a66add1fe519efa9a70d01
#
_cell.length_a   1.000
_cell.length_b   1.000
_cell.length_c   1.000
_cell.angle_alpha   90.00
_cell.angle_beta   90.00
_cell.angle_gamma   90.00
#
_symmetry.space_group_name_H-M   'P 1'
#
loop_
_entity.id
_entity.type
_entity.pdbx_description
1 polymer ?
#
loop_
_entity_poly.entity_id
_entity_poly.type
_entity_poly.pdbx_seq_one_letter_code
_entity_poly.pdbx_strand_id
1 'polypeptide(L)'
;SGVEVLKELSGNENVELVDETRNFDELSGLNLNISSSNLTIKAEGDSYRMEAHNIPKTTKIECKNDVLEIKNVEKLKSESSITIYVPENAKLSRINLDMGAGNVEISNIESANIDFSFGAGNVNIKNLKSENPTIEGGAGQINFENTELTNAKLSAEVGKVIYSGQLNGESRIECGVGEVEMNLEGGIDNYSIKVQKGIGKIKINNESVTDNSTTGNGQNKIYIEGGVGNIDIEI
;
A
#
# COMPACT_ATOMS: atom_id res chain seq x y z
N SER A 1 -29.78 -15.73 -15.08
CA SER A 1 -28.39 -15.30 -15.24
C SER A 1 -27.69 -15.40 -13.89
N GLY A 2 -26.37 -15.49 -13.89
CA GLY A 2 -25.55 -15.67 -12.69
C GLY A 2 -25.67 -14.60 -11.60
N VAL A 3 -26.38 -13.51 -11.85
CA VAL A 3 -26.56 -12.39 -10.91
C VAL A 3 -27.37 -12.80 -9.67
N GLU A 4 -28.41 -13.63 -9.82
CA GLU A 4 -29.22 -14.05 -8.68
C GLU A 4 -28.50 -14.97 -7.73
N VAL A 5 -27.65 -15.85 -8.25
CA VAL A 5 -26.87 -16.77 -7.42
C VAL A 5 -25.86 -16.03 -6.56
N LEU A 6 -25.32 -14.94 -7.07
CA LEU A 6 -24.31 -14.14 -6.36
C LEU A 6 -24.90 -13.26 -5.25
N LYS A 7 -26.20 -12.96 -5.28
CA LYS A 7 -26.86 -12.22 -4.20
C LYS A 7 -26.75 -12.90 -2.84
N GLU A 8 -26.83 -14.22 -2.82
CA GLU A 8 -26.70 -14.99 -1.57
C GLU A 8 -25.30 -14.92 -0.97
N LEU A 9 -24.32 -14.66 -1.80
CA LEU A 9 -22.90 -14.57 -1.40
C LEU A 9 -22.49 -13.16 -0.98
N SER A 10 -23.33 -12.15 -1.22
CA SER A 10 -23.06 -10.78 -0.81
C SER A 10 -23.35 -10.56 0.67
N GLY A 11 -22.76 -9.52 1.26
CA GLY A 11 -23.07 -9.08 2.61
C GLY A 11 -24.45 -8.40 2.71
N ASN A 12 -25.05 -8.05 1.58
CA ASN A 12 -26.34 -7.41 1.43
C ASN A 12 -27.19 -8.21 0.44
N GLU A 13 -28.35 -8.68 0.86
CA GLU A 13 -29.23 -9.55 0.06
C GLU A 13 -29.72 -8.90 -1.25
N ASN A 14 -29.71 -7.57 -1.35
CA ASN A 14 -30.20 -6.83 -2.51
C ASN A 14 -29.09 -6.35 -3.46
N VAL A 15 -27.86 -6.79 -3.25
CA VAL A 15 -26.73 -6.37 -4.09
C VAL A 15 -26.66 -7.21 -5.36
N GLU A 16 -26.75 -6.53 -6.51
CA GLU A 16 -26.44 -7.13 -7.79
C GLU A 16 -24.93 -6.99 -8.06
N LEU A 17 -24.31 -8.04 -8.58
CA LEU A 17 -22.89 -8.08 -8.92
C LEU A 17 -22.72 -8.12 -10.42
N VAL A 18 -21.74 -7.38 -10.92
CA VAL A 18 -21.44 -7.26 -12.34
C VAL A 18 -19.95 -7.36 -12.59
N ASP A 19 -19.58 -7.70 -13.82
CA ASP A 19 -18.25 -7.56 -14.36
C ASP A 19 -18.20 -6.29 -15.22
N GLU A 20 -17.10 -5.58 -15.19
CA GLU A 20 -16.94 -4.36 -15.98
C GLU A 20 -15.50 -4.21 -16.47
N THR A 21 -15.35 -3.78 -17.71
CA THR A 21 -14.05 -3.47 -18.29
C THR A 21 -14.14 -2.08 -18.93
N ARG A 22 -13.16 -1.23 -18.64
CA ARG A 22 -13.04 0.09 -19.22
C ARG A 22 -11.65 0.36 -19.72
N ASN A 23 -11.55 1.03 -20.86
CA ASN A 23 -10.31 1.54 -21.41
C ASN A 23 -10.30 3.06 -21.30
N PHE A 24 -9.12 3.61 -21.08
CA PHE A 24 -8.92 5.05 -20.94
C PHE A 24 -7.82 5.48 -21.89
N ASP A 25 -7.92 6.69 -22.42
CA ASP A 25 -6.86 7.25 -23.28
C ASP A 25 -5.61 7.56 -22.45
N GLU A 26 -5.81 8.13 -21.27
CA GLU A 26 -4.75 8.48 -20.33
C GLU A 26 -5.29 8.51 -18.89
N LEU A 27 -4.45 8.13 -17.93
CA LEU A 27 -4.71 8.35 -16.52
C LEU A 27 -3.51 9.06 -15.91
N SER A 28 -3.76 10.19 -15.26
CA SER A 28 -2.76 10.91 -14.45
C SER A 28 -2.87 10.60 -12.97
N GLY A 29 -4.02 10.10 -12.54
CA GLY A 29 -4.26 9.80 -11.13
C GLY A 29 -5.35 8.76 -10.91
N LEU A 30 -5.33 8.19 -9.71
CA LEU A 30 -6.32 7.22 -9.24
C LEU A 30 -6.89 7.72 -7.91
N ASN A 31 -8.20 7.63 -7.76
CA ASN A 31 -8.90 7.94 -6.51
C ASN A 31 -9.86 6.77 -6.21
N LEU A 32 -9.42 5.87 -5.34
CA LEU A 32 -10.06 4.60 -5.11
C LEU A 32 -10.54 4.50 -3.66
N ASN A 33 -11.84 4.33 -3.49
CA ASN A 33 -12.47 4.09 -2.19
C ASN A 33 -13.28 2.80 -2.29
N ILE A 34 -12.70 1.72 -1.75
CA ILE A 34 -13.19 0.36 -1.95
C ILE A 34 -13.40 -0.29 -0.59
N SER A 35 -14.65 -0.66 -0.27
CA SER A 35 -14.98 -1.28 1.01
C SER A 35 -14.45 -2.70 1.14
N SER A 36 -14.57 -3.50 0.09
CA SER A 36 -14.17 -4.91 0.12
C SER A 36 -13.92 -5.41 -1.29
N SER A 37 -12.67 -5.74 -1.59
CA SER A 37 -12.28 -6.34 -2.87
C SER A 37 -10.82 -6.79 -2.82
N ASN A 38 -10.41 -7.60 -3.78
CA ASN A 38 -9.01 -7.81 -4.07
C ASN A 38 -8.59 -6.82 -5.17
N LEU A 39 -7.66 -5.96 -4.85
CA LEU A 39 -7.22 -4.89 -5.74
C LEU A 39 -5.81 -5.16 -6.26
N THR A 40 -5.63 -5.00 -7.55
CA THR A 40 -4.32 -5.03 -8.20
C THR A 40 -4.14 -3.74 -9.00
N ILE A 41 -3.00 -3.07 -8.80
CA ILE A 41 -2.59 -1.92 -9.60
C ILE A 41 -1.22 -2.26 -10.17
N LYS A 42 -1.11 -2.31 -11.49
CA LYS A 42 0.16 -2.68 -12.11
C LYS A 42 0.43 -1.98 -13.42
N ALA A 43 1.71 -1.72 -13.68
CA ALA A 43 2.15 -1.27 -14.98
C ALA A 43 2.50 -2.48 -15.84
N GLU A 44 1.79 -2.64 -16.95
CA GLU A 44 1.96 -3.75 -17.86
C GLU A 44 1.43 -3.35 -19.24
N GLY A 45 2.21 -3.63 -20.28
CA GLY A 45 1.79 -3.31 -21.64
C GLY A 45 1.83 -1.82 -21.96
N ASP A 46 0.90 -1.34 -22.76
CA ASP A 46 0.91 -0.01 -23.34
C ASP A 46 -0.43 0.73 -23.22
N SER A 47 -1.36 0.21 -22.43
CA SER A 47 -2.71 0.79 -22.33
C SER A 47 -3.12 1.05 -20.88
N TYR A 48 -4.03 2.02 -20.72
CA TYR A 48 -4.72 2.28 -19.45
C TYR A 48 -6.06 1.57 -19.48
N ARG A 49 -6.31 0.66 -18.55
CA ARG A 49 -7.59 -0.04 -18.46
C ARG A 49 -7.89 -0.49 -17.04
N MET A 50 -9.16 -0.75 -16.80
CA MET A 50 -9.68 -1.34 -15.57
C MET A 50 -10.48 -2.59 -15.92
N GLU A 51 -10.24 -3.65 -15.18
CA GLU A 51 -11.02 -4.88 -15.23
C GLU A 51 -11.57 -5.17 -13.84
N ALA A 52 -12.88 -5.28 -13.72
CA ALA A 52 -13.55 -5.57 -12.45
C ALA A 52 -14.41 -6.82 -12.59
N HIS A 53 -14.40 -7.64 -11.56
CA HIS A 53 -15.13 -8.90 -11.51
C HIS A 53 -15.90 -9.02 -10.21
N ASN A 54 -17.19 -9.35 -10.31
CA ASN A 54 -18.10 -9.47 -9.18
C ASN A 54 -18.16 -8.23 -8.28
N ILE A 55 -18.21 -7.06 -8.87
CA ILE A 55 -18.40 -5.81 -8.13
C ILE A 55 -19.88 -5.45 -8.02
N PRO A 56 -20.31 -4.76 -6.96
CA PRO A 56 -21.67 -4.25 -6.90
C PRO A 56 -22.01 -3.38 -8.10
N LYS A 57 -23.18 -3.59 -8.66
CA LYS A 57 -23.66 -2.77 -9.79
C LYS A 57 -23.74 -1.29 -9.43
N THR A 58 -23.90 -0.98 -8.15
CA THR A 58 -23.91 0.39 -7.60
C THR A 58 -22.53 1.03 -7.52
N THR A 59 -21.46 0.30 -7.85
CA THR A 59 -20.10 0.84 -7.84
C THR A 59 -20.00 2.03 -8.80
N LYS A 60 -19.56 3.16 -8.26
CA LYS A 60 -19.34 4.36 -9.07
C LYS A 60 -17.98 4.27 -9.73
N ILE A 61 -17.95 4.38 -11.05
CA ILE A 61 -16.71 4.38 -11.85
C ILE A 61 -16.80 5.56 -12.79
N GLU A 62 -15.95 6.55 -12.58
CA GLU A 62 -15.89 7.77 -13.38
C GLU A 62 -14.45 8.13 -13.69
N CYS A 63 -14.24 8.72 -14.86
CA CYS A 63 -12.94 9.30 -15.22
C CYS A 63 -13.17 10.76 -15.59
N LYS A 64 -12.59 11.67 -14.82
CA LYS A 64 -12.65 13.13 -15.03
C LYS A 64 -11.24 13.69 -14.93
N ASN A 65 -10.86 14.52 -15.91
CA ASN A 65 -9.54 15.15 -15.95
C ASN A 65 -8.40 14.12 -15.78
N ASP A 66 -8.54 12.97 -16.43
CA ASP A 66 -7.60 11.86 -16.40
C ASP A 66 -7.41 11.23 -15.00
N VAL A 67 -8.35 11.44 -14.08
CA VAL A 67 -8.38 10.77 -12.79
C VAL A 67 -9.50 9.74 -12.77
N LEU A 68 -9.13 8.48 -12.58
CA LEU A 68 -10.09 7.40 -12.41
C LEU A 68 -10.56 7.37 -10.96
N GLU A 69 -11.87 7.55 -10.79
CA GLU A 69 -12.51 7.44 -9.49
C GLU A 69 -13.34 6.15 -9.44
N ILE A 70 -13.08 5.32 -8.41
CA ILE A 70 -13.89 4.14 -8.12
C ILE A 70 -14.35 4.25 -6.67
N LYS A 71 -15.66 4.18 -6.47
CA LYS A 71 -16.25 4.19 -5.14
C LYS A 71 -17.23 3.03 -4.99
N ASN A 72 -16.95 2.19 -4.00
CA ASN A 72 -17.70 1.00 -3.69
C ASN A 72 -17.89 0.92 -2.17
N VAL A 73 -19.10 1.00 -1.69
CA VAL A 73 -19.43 1.05 -0.26
C VAL A 73 -20.03 -0.26 0.27
N GLU A 74 -20.32 -1.20 -0.60
CA GLU A 74 -20.93 -2.47 -0.22
C GLU A 74 -19.87 -3.47 0.29
N LYS A 75 -20.18 -4.16 1.37
CA LYS A 75 -19.36 -5.25 1.89
C LYS A 75 -19.86 -6.56 1.30
N LEU A 76 -18.97 -7.29 0.65
CA LEU A 76 -19.30 -8.55 -0.01
C LEU A 76 -18.77 -9.74 0.78
N LYS A 77 -19.52 -10.85 0.74
CA LYS A 77 -19.08 -12.15 1.25
C LYS A 77 -18.35 -12.97 0.18
N SER A 78 -18.67 -12.73 -1.10
CA SER A 78 -17.99 -13.37 -2.22
C SER A 78 -16.76 -12.61 -2.62
N GLU A 79 -15.85 -13.27 -3.30
CA GLU A 79 -14.66 -12.63 -3.86
C GLU A 79 -15.04 -11.66 -4.97
N SER A 80 -14.50 -10.47 -4.86
CA SER A 80 -14.58 -9.42 -5.85
C SER A 80 -13.16 -9.00 -6.20
N SER A 81 -12.90 -8.65 -7.44
CA SER A 81 -11.57 -8.20 -7.84
C SER A 81 -11.64 -6.98 -8.76
N ILE A 82 -10.68 -6.11 -8.59
CA ILE A 82 -10.49 -4.93 -9.45
C ILE A 82 -9.02 -4.90 -9.82
N THR A 83 -8.73 -4.83 -11.10
CA THR A 83 -7.37 -4.69 -11.62
C THR A 83 -7.28 -3.43 -12.47
N ILE A 84 -6.30 -2.59 -12.14
CA ILE A 84 -6.02 -1.37 -12.89
C ILE A 84 -4.65 -1.51 -13.54
N TYR A 85 -4.62 -1.35 -14.86
CA TYR A 85 -3.42 -1.40 -15.67
C TYR A 85 -3.06 0.01 -16.12
N VAL A 86 -1.79 0.32 -16.02
CA VAL A 86 -1.20 1.51 -16.64
C VAL A 86 -0.04 1.06 -17.54
N PRO A 87 0.35 1.82 -18.55
CA PRO A 87 1.48 1.45 -19.39
C PRO A 87 2.77 1.33 -18.60
N GLU A 88 3.69 0.49 -19.07
CA GLU A 88 5.04 0.45 -18.54
C GLU A 88 5.66 1.85 -18.59
N ASN A 89 6.37 2.22 -17.54
CA ASN A 89 7.00 3.52 -17.35
C ASN A 89 6.03 4.71 -17.24
N ALA A 90 4.73 4.47 -17.06
CA ALA A 90 3.79 5.54 -16.79
C ALA A 90 4.12 6.20 -15.43
N LYS A 91 4.01 7.52 -15.40
CA LYS A 91 4.19 8.31 -14.18
C LYS A 91 2.87 8.93 -13.80
N LEU A 92 2.37 8.53 -12.63
CA LEU A 92 1.15 9.10 -12.08
C LEU A 92 1.48 10.30 -11.20
N SER A 93 0.59 11.25 -11.14
CA SER A 93 0.77 12.41 -10.25
C SER A 93 0.30 12.09 -8.83
N ARG A 94 -0.79 11.31 -8.70
CA ARG A 94 -1.34 10.96 -7.39
C ARG A 94 -2.12 9.66 -7.43
N ILE A 95 -1.96 8.86 -6.37
CA ILE A 95 -2.81 7.72 -6.10
C ILE A 95 -3.36 7.88 -4.68
N ASN A 96 -4.68 8.06 -4.57
CA ASN A 96 -5.39 7.99 -3.31
C ASN A 96 -6.12 6.65 -3.26
N LEU A 97 -5.86 5.87 -2.22
CA LEU A 97 -6.46 4.56 -2.04
C LEU A 97 -6.93 4.39 -0.61
N ASP A 98 -8.22 4.17 -0.45
CA ASP A 98 -8.84 3.80 0.82
C ASP A 98 -9.48 2.42 0.65
N MET A 99 -8.87 1.41 1.25
CA MET A 99 -9.30 0.01 1.22
C MET A 99 -9.82 -0.41 2.58
N GLY A 100 -11.08 -0.82 2.65
CA GLY A 100 -11.64 -1.34 3.90
C GLY A 100 -11.11 -2.74 4.23
N ALA A 101 -11.28 -3.68 3.33
CA ALA A 101 -10.81 -5.05 3.51
C ALA A 101 -10.46 -5.71 2.17
N GLY A 102 -9.56 -6.68 2.22
CA GLY A 102 -9.11 -7.44 1.06
C GLY A 102 -7.61 -7.38 0.86
N ASN A 103 -7.14 -8.13 -0.11
CA ASN A 103 -5.74 -8.17 -0.46
C ASN A 103 -5.43 -7.13 -1.54
N VAL A 104 -4.27 -6.50 -1.42
CA VAL A 104 -3.83 -5.48 -2.37
C VAL A 104 -2.47 -5.87 -2.94
N GLU A 105 -2.34 -5.80 -4.24
CA GLU A 105 -1.08 -5.96 -4.94
C GLU A 105 -0.81 -4.74 -5.82
N ILE A 106 0.36 -4.13 -5.64
CA ILE A 106 0.80 -2.98 -6.42
C ILE A 106 2.18 -3.30 -6.96
N SER A 107 2.35 -3.22 -8.28
CA SER A 107 3.64 -3.53 -8.89
C SER A 107 4.00 -2.61 -10.05
N ASN A 108 5.28 -2.24 -10.10
CA ASN A 108 5.88 -1.46 -11.17
C ASN A 108 5.23 -0.07 -11.34
N ILE A 109 4.96 0.60 -10.23
CA ILE A 109 4.26 1.89 -10.21
C ILE A 109 5.21 3.01 -9.79
N GLU A 110 5.15 4.12 -10.51
CA GLU A 110 5.75 5.39 -10.13
C GLU A 110 4.65 6.44 -9.98
N SER A 111 4.58 7.08 -8.82
CA SER A 111 3.64 8.16 -8.55
C SER A 111 4.31 9.23 -7.69
N ALA A 112 4.15 10.49 -8.07
CA ALA A 112 4.73 11.58 -7.29
C ALA A 112 4.16 11.60 -5.87
N ASN A 113 2.86 11.46 -5.72
CA ASN A 113 2.19 11.45 -4.43
C ASN A 113 1.37 10.18 -4.25
N ILE A 114 1.40 9.64 -3.04
CA ILE A 114 0.63 8.46 -2.67
C ILE A 114 0.01 8.71 -1.29
N ASP A 115 -1.27 8.39 -1.18
CA ASP A 115 -2.00 8.36 0.09
C ASP A 115 -2.78 7.05 0.14
N PHE A 116 -2.26 6.09 0.90
CA PHE A 116 -2.86 4.77 1.05
C PHE A 116 -3.34 4.56 2.48
N SER A 117 -4.56 4.06 2.60
CA SER A 117 -5.14 3.61 3.86
C SER A 117 -5.72 2.21 3.69
N PHE A 118 -5.24 1.27 4.50
CA PHE A 118 -5.66 -0.13 4.49
C PHE A 118 -6.29 -0.49 5.82
N GLY A 119 -7.54 -0.95 5.80
CA GLY A 119 -8.23 -1.37 7.03
C GLY A 119 -7.77 -2.73 7.52
N ALA A 120 -7.96 -3.77 6.71
CA ALA A 120 -7.57 -5.14 7.05
C ALA A 120 -7.19 -5.93 5.80
N GLY A 121 -6.21 -6.82 5.92
CA GLY A 121 -5.74 -7.68 4.85
C GLY A 121 -4.25 -7.59 4.63
N ASN A 122 -3.77 -8.26 3.59
CA ASN A 122 -2.37 -8.28 3.22
C ASN A 122 -2.12 -7.38 2.02
N VAL A 123 -1.05 -6.60 2.10
CA VAL A 123 -0.64 -5.68 1.05
C VAL A 123 0.75 -6.07 0.57
N ASN A 124 0.88 -6.33 -0.71
CA ASN A 124 2.16 -6.61 -1.35
C ASN A 124 2.46 -5.53 -2.39
N ILE A 125 3.56 -4.84 -2.19
CA ILE A 125 4.01 -3.75 -3.04
C ILE A 125 5.39 -4.10 -3.58
N LYS A 126 5.54 -4.08 -4.88
CA LYS A 126 6.77 -4.42 -5.56
C LYS A 126 7.14 -3.36 -6.59
N ASN A 127 8.38 -2.90 -6.56
CA ASN A 127 8.89 -1.91 -7.51
C ASN A 127 8.04 -0.62 -7.53
N LEU A 128 7.82 -0.06 -6.36
CA LEU A 128 7.14 1.23 -6.20
C LEU A 128 8.16 2.34 -6.03
N LYS A 129 7.93 3.45 -6.69
CA LYS A 129 8.69 4.69 -6.51
C LYS A 129 7.75 5.85 -6.26
N SER A 130 7.96 6.56 -5.15
CA SER A 130 7.14 7.73 -4.80
C SER A 130 7.93 8.75 -3.99
N GLU A 131 7.60 10.04 -4.17
CA GLU A 131 8.32 11.15 -3.54
C GLU A 131 7.76 11.58 -2.19
N ASN A 132 6.46 11.50 -1.96
CA ASN A 132 5.84 11.91 -0.70
C ASN A 132 4.71 10.96 -0.33
N PRO A 133 5.03 9.69 -0.05
CA PRO A 133 4.00 8.70 0.27
C PRO A 133 3.56 8.81 1.73
N THR A 134 2.25 8.73 1.95
CA THR A 134 1.64 8.46 3.24
C THR A 134 0.92 7.12 3.15
N ILE A 135 1.30 6.17 4.00
CA ILE A 135 0.77 4.81 3.95
C ILE A 135 0.36 4.40 5.36
N GLU A 136 -0.91 4.11 5.56
CA GLU A 136 -1.48 3.70 6.84
C GLU A 136 -2.08 2.30 6.72
N GLY A 137 -1.61 1.38 7.57
CA GLY A 137 -2.15 0.04 7.70
C GLY A 137 -2.91 -0.13 9.01
N GLY A 138 -4.11 -0.72 8.97
CA GLY A 138 -4.86 -1.07 10.17
C GLY A 138 -4.40 -2.39 10.75
N ALA A 139 -4.92 -3.51 10.24
CA ALA A 139 -4.57 -4.85 10.69
C ALA A 139 -4.08 -5.69 9.52
N GLY A 140 -2.96 -6.41 9.70
CA GLY A 140 -2.38 -7.29 8.68
C GLY A 140 -0.93 -6.99 8.41
N GLN A 141 -0.48 -7.40 7.23
CA GLN A 141 0.92 -7.27 6.83
C GLN A 141 1.03 -6.37 5.60
N ILE A 142 1.99 -5.45 5.64
CA ILE A 142 2.39 -4.66 4.48
C ILE A 142 3.81 -5.06 4.12
N ASN A 143 3.97 -5.56 2.91
CA ASN A 143 5.25 -6.03 2.40
C ASN A 143 5.67 -5.18 1.20
N PHE A 144 6.82 -4.53 1.32
CA PHE A 144 7.44 -3.75 0.24
C PHE A 144 8.69 -4.47 -0.26
N GLU A 145 8.78 -4.65 -1.54
CA GLU A 145 9.93 -5.27 -2.20
C GLU A 145 10.47 -4.34 -3.29
N ASN A 146 11.77 -4.13 -3.30
CA ASN A 146 12.46 -3.29 -4.28
C ASN A 146 11.76 -1.92 -4.47
N THR A 147 11.55 -1.24 -3.36
CA THR A 147 10.77 0.00 -3.29
C THR A 147 11.68 1.17 -2.95
N GLU A 148 11.41 2.31 -3.55
CA GLU A 148 12.13 3.56 -3.29
C GLU A 148 11.13 4.65 -2.91
N LEU A 149 11.15 5.04 -1.65
CA LEU A 149 10.28 6.09 -1.11
C LEU A 149 11.11 7.26 -0.62
N THR A 150 10.66 8.46 -0.90
CA THR A 150 11.29 9.70 -0.44
C THR A 150 10.32 10.44 0.48
N ASN A 151 10.80 10.83 1.65
CA ASN A 151 9.98 11.52 2.67
C ASN A 151 8.71 10.74 3.04
N ALA A 152 8.88 9.46 3.32
CA ALA A 152 7.77 8.55 3.58
C ALA A 152 7.21 8.72 4.99
N LYS A 153 5.88 8.60 5.11
CA LYS A 153 5.18 8.38 6.37
C LYS A 153 4.48 7.03 6.28
N LEU A 154 4.93 6.08 7.07
CA LEU A 154 4.42 4.72 7.09
C LEU A 154 3.99 4.36 8.50
N SER A 155 2.74 3.99 8.67
CA SER A 155 2.21 3.54 9.96
C SER A 155 1.42 2.25 9.83
N ALA A 156 1.53 1.37 10.82
CA ALA A 156 0.71 0.18 10.96
C ALA A 156 0.24 0.06 12.42
N GLU A 157 -1.07 -0.12 12.61
CA GLU A 157 -1.63 -0.25 13.97
C GLU A 157 -1.33 -1.62 14.57
N VAL A 158 -1.68 -2.68 13.86
CA VAL A 158 -1.48 -4.06 14.30
C VAL A 158 -0.95 -4.89 13.15
N GLY A 159 0.15 -5.60 13.33
CA GLY A 159 0.67 -6.52 12.34
C GLY A 159 2.13 -6.32 12.03
N LYS A 160 2.50 -6.51 10.78
CA LYS A 160 3.89 -6.54 10.37
C LYS A 160 4.16 -5.64 9.19
N VAL A 161 5.25 -4.89 9.26
CA VAL A 161 5.79 -4.15 8.14
C VAL A 161 7.10 -4.79 7.73
N ILE A 162 7.22 -5.21 6.47
CA ILE A 162 8.44 -5.70 5.87
C ILE A 162 8.81 -4.76 4.73
N TYR A 163 10.00 -4.19 4.79
CA TYR A 163 10.45 -3.23 3.79
C TYR A 163 11.81 -3.60 3.23
N SER A 164 11.91 -3.75 1.93
CA SER A 164 13.16 -3.91 1.20
C SER A 164 13.30 -2.84 0.13
N GLY A 165 14.39 -2.08 0.16
CA GLY A 165 14.67 -1.04 -0.81
C GLY A 165 15.38 0.15 -0.18
N GLN A 166 15.08 1.34 -0.68
CA GLN A 166 15.69 2.59 -0.23
C GLN A 166 14.65 3.50 0.41
N LEU A 167 15.07 4.21 1.45
CA LEU A 167 14.33 5.33 2.03
C LEU A 167 15.19 6.58 1.91
N ASN A 168 14.69 7.55 1.17
CA ASN A 168 15.41 8.80 0.90
C ASN A 168 14.76 9.97 1.65
N GLY A 169 15.57 11.00 1.93
CA GLY A 169 15.07 12.17 2.64
C GLY A 169 14.82 11.90 4.12
N GLU A 170 13.69 12.35 4.64
CA GLU A 170 13.30 12.13 6.02
C GLU A 170 12.05 11.26 6.07
N SER A 171 12.16 10.06 6.61
CA SER A 171 11.08 9.09 6.69
C SER A 171 10.74 8.75 8.14
N ARG A 172 9.45 8.55 8.38
CA ARG A 172 8.93 8.13 9.69
C ARG A 172 8.15 6.84 9.54
N ILE A 173 8.46 5.88 10.41
CA ILE A 173 7.82 4.58 10.43
C ILE A 173 7.30 4.32 11.84
N GLU A 174 6.01 4.05 11.97
CA GLU A 174 5.35 3.77 13.22
C GLU A 174 4.65 2.41 13.17
N CYS A 175 4.90 1.57 14.17
CA CYS A 175 4.19 0.31 14.33
C CYS A 175 3.66 0.21 15.76
N GLY A 176 2.35 0.07 15.92
CA GLY A 176 1.72 0.01 17.25
C GLY A 176 1.98 -1.32 17.95
N VAL A 177 1.42 -2.39 17.42
CA VAL A 177 1.59 -3.75 17.95
C VAL A 177 2.03 -4.67 16.82
N GLY A 178 3.23 -5.22 16.90
CA GLY A 178 3.74 -6.12 15.87
C GLY A 178 5.22 -5.93 15.60
N GLU A 179 5.61 -6.15 14.37
CA GLU A 179 7.01 -6.20 13.98
C GLU A 179 7.33 -5.26 12.82
N VAL A 180 8.53 -4.72 12.82
CA VAL A 180 9.12 -4.01 11.69
C VAL A 180 10.39 -4.75 11.28
N GLU A 181 10.43 -5.19 10.04
CA GLU A 181 11.64 -5.75 9.42
C GLU A 181 12.02 -4.89 8.23
N MET A 182 13.26 -4.43 8.20
CA MET A 182 13.75 -3.61 7.10
C MET A 182 15.04 -4.16 6.56
N ASN A 183 15.18 -4.12 5.25
CA ASN A 183 16.40 -4.41 4.53
C ASN A 183 16.68 -3.21 3.61
N LEU A 184 17.56 -2.32 4.06
CA LEU A 184 17.83 -1.06 3.40
C LEU A 184 19.05 -1.16 2.50
N GLU A 185 18.90 -0.71 1.27
CA GLU A 185 19.98 -0.64 0.29
C GLU A 185 20.79 0.64 0.44
N GLY A 186 22.07 0.56 0.11
CA GLY A 186 22.96 1.72 0.05
C GLY A 186 23.99 1.81 1.17
N GLY A 187 23.99 0.89 2.13
CA GLY A 187 24.95 0.86 3.24
C GLY A 187 24.65 1.87 4.35
N ILE A 188 25.21 1.61 5.53
CA ILE A 188 24.92 2.41 6.74
C ILE A 188 25.35 3.88 6.60
N ASP A 189 26.36 4.17 5.78
CA ASP A 189 26.84 5.54 5.58
C ASP A 189 25.81 6.46 4.91
N ASN A 190 24.76 5.89 4.30
CA ASN A 190 23.70 6.66 3.69
C ASN A 190 22.55 7.01 4.64
N TYR A 191 22.55 6.43 5.83
CA TYR A 191 21.43 6.51 6.75
C TYR A 191 21.82 7.04 8.13
N SER A 192 20.86 7.71 8.74
CA SER A 192 20.86 8.05 10.15
C SER A 192 19.53 7.56 10.74
N ILE A 193 19.58 6.52 11.57
CA ILE A 193 18.39 5.82 12.05
C ILE A 193 18.24 6.06 13.53
N LYS A 194 17.15 6.73 13.91
CA LYS A 194 16.75 6.93 15.29
C LYS A 194 15.58 6.02 15.62
N VAL A 195 15.72 5.22 16.66
CA VAL A 195 14.68 4.28 17.07
C VAL A 195 14.19 4.64 18.46
N GLN A 196 12.87 4.78 18.57
CA GLN A 196 12.17 4.87 19.83
C GLN A 196 11.32 3.60 19.99
N LYS A 197 11.67 2.76 20.95
CA LYS A 197 10.93 1.53 21.20
C LYS A 197 9.96 1.69 22.38
N GLY A 198 8.92 0.85 22.38
CA GLY A 198 8.15 0.58 23.58
C GLY A 198 8.67 -0.70 24.25
N ILE A 199 7.96 -1.81 24.07
CA ILE A 199 8.32 -3.13 24.61
C ILE A 199 8.80 -4.02 23.47
N GLY A 200 10.00 -4.58 23.57
CA GLY A 200 10.57 -5.47 22.56
C GLY A 200 12.05 -5.23 22.35
N LYS A 201 12.61 -5.92 21.37
CA LYS A 201 14.02 -5.84 21.04
C LYS A 201 14.20 -5.04 19.73
N ILE A 202 15.29 -4.27 19.70
CA ILE A 202 15.69 -3.56 18.51
C ILE A 202 17.08 -4.02 18.10
N LYS A 203 17.22 -4.42 16.85
CA LYS A 203 18.51 -4.79 16.26
C LYS A 203 18.73 -4.00 14.98
N ILE A 204 19.96 -3.52 14.80
CA ILE A 204 20.45 -2.96 13.55
C ILE A 204 21.73 -3.71 13.18
N ASN A 205 21.76 -4.30 12.00
CA ASN A 205 22.83 -5.18 11.54
C ASN A 205 23.18 -6.28 12.57
N ASN A 206 22.14 -6.90 13.11
CA ASN A 206 22.20 -7.98 14.11
C ASN A 206 22.81 -7.59 15.46
N GLU A 207 22.96 -6.31 15.73
CA GLU A 207 23.41 -5.78 17.01
C GLU A 207 22.29 -5.08 17.74
N SER A 208 22.15 -5.36 19.03
CA SER A 208 21.16 -4.70 19.87
C SER A 208 21.49 -3.22 20.04
N VAL A 209 20.48 -2.38 19.87
CA VAL A 209 20.60 -0.93 20.05
C VAL A 209 19.72 -0.46 21.22
N THR A 210 20.18 0.61 21.86
CA THR A 210 19.45 1.20 22.99
C THR A 210 18.34 2.10 22.48
N ASP A 211 17.28 2.23 23.30
CA ASP A 211 16.19 3.16 23.03
C ASP A 211 16.70 4.60 22.88
N ASN A 212 16.08 5.36 21.99
CA ASN A 212 16.45 6.74 21.65
C ASN A 212 17.86 6.93 21.12
N SER A 213 18.56 5.86 20.73
CA SER A 213 19.86 5.98 20.10
C SER A 213 19.75 6.24 18.60
N THR A 214 20.80 6.85 18.04
CA THR A 214 20.91 7.08 16.61
C THR A 214 22.07 6.24 16.07
N THR A 215 21.80 5.47 15.02
CA THR A 215 22.78 4.67 14.31
C THR A 215 23.04 5.25 12.93
N GLY A 216 24.31 5.47 12.61
CA GLY A 216 24.72 6.11 11.37
C GLY A 216 24.60 7.63 11.42
N ASN A 217 25.20 8.28 10.43
CA ASN A 217 25.22 9.74 10.29
C ASN A 217 25.02 10.19 8.84
N GLY A 218 24.36 9.36 8.05
CA GLY A 218 24.09 9.63 6.66
C GLY A 218 23.03 10.70 6.44
N GLN A 219 22.81 11.06 5.18
CA GLN A 219 21.89 12.12 4.80
C GLN A 219 20.43 11.70 4.89
N ASN A 220 20.15 10.41 4.70
CA ASN A 220 18.79 9.89 4.77
C ASN A 220 18.43 9.57 6.21
N LYS A 221 17.49 10.30 6.74
CA LYS A 221 17.07 10.17 8.14
C LYS A 221 15.84 9.29 8.23
N ILE A 222 15.89 8.30 9.11
CA ILE A 222 14.78 7.41 9.38
C ILE A 222 14.47 7.47 10.86
N TYR A 223 13.23 7.79 11.18
CA TYR A 223 12.71 7.77 12.53
C TYR A 223 11.74 6.61 12.66
N ILE A 224 12.03 5.67 13.56
CA ILE A 224 11.20 4.49 13.78
C ILE A 224 10.65 4.52 15.19
N GLU A 225 9.33 4.47 15.32
CA GLU A 225 8.62 4.40 16.57
C GLU A 225 7.87 3.08 16.68
N GLY A 226 8.25 2.23 17.61
CA GLY A 226 7.58 0.97 17.91
C GLY A 226 6.78 1.06 19.20
N GLY A 227 5.68 0.31 19.28
CA GLY A 227 4.90 0.15 20.51
C GLY A 227 5.26 -1.15 21.23
N VAL A 228 4.67 -2.27 20.80
CA VAL A 228 4.93 -3.60 21.34
C VAL A 228 5.39 -4.51 20.22
N GLY A 229 6.59 -5.05 20.32
CA GLY A 229 7.14 -5.97 19.33
C GLY A 229 8.59 -5.68 18.99
N ASN A 230 9.10 -6.37 18.00
CA ASN A 230 10.51 -6.33 17.62
C ASN A 230 10.73 -5.46 16.38
N ILE A 231 11.89 -4.82 16.34
CA ILE A 231 12.34 -4.04 15.18
C ILE A 231 13.69 -4.62 14.77
N ASP A 232 13.79 -5.05 13.52
CA ASP A 232 15.00 -5.64 12.96
C ASP A 232 15.34 -4.94 11.65
N ILE A 233 16.52 -4.32 11.59
CA ILE A 233 16.96 -3.53 10.44
C ILE A 233 18.31 -4.05 9.98
N GLU A 234 18.39 -4.38 8.71
CA GLU A 234 19.63 -4.70 8.03
C GLU A 234 19.95 -3.67 6.95
N ILE A 235 21.23 -3.33 6.86
CA ILE A 235 21.69 -2.33 5.90
C ILE A 235 22.95 -2.81 5.21
#